data_687c5dedb318b95df07225a95ef635a2
#
_entry.id   687c5dedb318b95df07225a95ef635a2
#
_cell.length_a   1.000
_cell.length_b   1.000
_cell.length_c   1.000
_cell.angle_alpha   90.00
_cell.angle_beta   90.00
_cell.angle_gamma   90.00
#
_symmetry.space_group_name_H-M   'P 1'
#
loop_
_entity.id
_entity.type
_entity.pdbx_description
1 polymer ?
#
loop_
_entity_poly.entity_id
_entity_poly.type
_entity_poly.pdbx_seq_one_letter_code
_entity_poly.pdbx_strand_id
1 'polypeptide(L)'
;CRLVGADVVGGVENELIPVNGSPYLLSVGQRAELFRLDETIASYPLSADVPDGTPYDLNWLPSEQIMVGFSYDQRAFHLFAVDPAQLTFTESDTTPKAISPLSVDTGLAQRYWSELKGPSLPEELHAARQYADRLEERYGVTILLSAQAESACNLVGDAVITTTDKASMDNEPQAITHMLEALDQTLALYPADFFRQLRNSMGEGGVRFMPVAHIENAVNAVGLTYETDGGWQNIAVDVRLDGFDWVICHELWHATENVIMDRNPECLDPVQWAQYNPPGFRYQDQLEHPDPDSWRWTFFQSDSENVYFVDDYSCTNSREDRARIMEYIMANDDYSGPLMQCPAIVQKLQFMCQAVRASFDTSSWGAPRWERLLNE
;
A
#
# COMPACT_ATOMS: atom_id res chain seq x y z
N CYS A 1 -6.87 29.05 -16.30
CA CYS A 1 -8.24 28.89 -16.83
C CYS A 1 -9.22 29.02 -15.69
N ARG A 2 -10.22 29.90 -15.81
CA ARG A 2 -11.28 30.05 -14.83
C ARG A 2 -12.48 29.31 -15.40
N LEU A 3 -12.79 28.14 -14.91
CA LEU A 3 -14.07 27.47 -15.17
C LEU A 3 -15.17 28.33 -14.53
N VAL A 4 -15.91 29.07 -15.37
CA VAL A 4 -17.04 29.89 -14.92
C VAL A 4 -18.30 29.14 -15.29
N GLY A 5 -18.97 28.59 -14.27
CA GLY A 5 -20.39 28.19 -14.40
C GLY A 5 -20.67 26.70 -14.59
N ALA A 6 -19.73 25.80 -14.32
CA ALA A 6 -20.10 24.42 -14.07
C ALA A 6 -20.20 24.24 -12.54
N ASP A 7 -21.38 23.97 -12.02
CA ASP A 7 -21.50 23.23 -10.79
C ASP A 7 -20.85 21.85 -11.06
N VAL A 8 -19.56 21.75 -10.83
CA VAL A 8 -18.84 20.47 -10.83
C VAL A 8 -19.38 19.75 -9.61
N VAL A 9 -20.43 19.01 -9.82
CA VAL A 9 -21.08 18.23 -8.79
C VAL A 9 -20.11 17.15 -8.38
N GLY A 10 -19.40 17.37 -7.26
CA GLY A 10 -18.85 16.34 -6.41
C GLY A 10 -18.10 15.18 -7.09
N GLY A 11 -17.37 15.45 -8.17
CA GLY A 11 -16.46 14.47 -8.76
C GLY A 11 -15.19 14.40 -7.91
N VAL A 12 -14.76 13.20 -7.61
CA VAL A 12 -13.56 12.98 -6.80
C VAL A 12 -12.30 13.21 -7.62
N GLU A 13 -12.36 13.03 -8.95
CA GLU A 13 -11.21 13.23 -9.84
C GLU A 13 -11.58 13.99 -11.13
N ASN A 14 -10.67 14.87 -11.57
CA ASN A 14 -10.80 15.63 -12.81
C ASN A 14 -9.47 15.58 -13.57
N GLU A 15 -9.46 15.07 -14.79
CA GLU A 15 -8.29 14.97 -15.62
C GLU A 15 -8.49 15.70 -16.97
N LEU A 16 -7.45 16.44 -17.42
CA LEU A 16 -7.41 17.05 -18.73
C LEU A 16 -6.89 16.05 -19.76
N ILE A 17 -7.74 15.64 -20.68
CA ILE A 17 -7.39 14.68 -21.71
C ILE A 17 -7.45 15.29 -23.12
N PRO A 18 -6.45 15.10 -23.98
CA PRO A 18 -6.51 15.49 -25.38
C PRO A 18 -7.25 14.41 -26.20
N VAL A 19 -8.34 14.78 -26.83
CA VAL A 19 -9.03 13.92 -27.79
C VAL A 19 -8.95 14.56 -29.17
N ASN A 20 -8.30 13.93 -30.12
CA ASN A 20 -8.06 14.48 -31.47
C ASN A 20 -7.48 15.91 -31.47
N GLY A 21 -6.60 16.22 -30.52
CA GLY A 21 -5.97 17.51 -30.38
C GLY A 21 -6.86 18.62 -29.74
N SER A 22 -8.08 18.30 -29.37
CA SER A 22 -8.96 19.20 -28.62
C SER A 22 -8.90 18.86 -27.13
N PRO A 23 -8.84 19.87 -26.25
CA PRO A 23 -8.81 19.61 -24.79
C PRO A 23 -10.20 19.27 -24.26
N TYR A 24 -10.29 18.19 -23.52
CA TYR A 24 -11.46 17.79 -22.76
C TYR A 24 -11.12 17.65 -21.28
N LEU A 25 -12.09 17.91 -20.42
CA LEU A 25 -12.02 17.59 -19.01
C LEU A 25 -12.83 16.31 -18.78
N LEU A 26 -12.18 15.26 -18.33
CA LEU A 26 -12.83 14.09 -17.78
C LEU A 26 -13.12 14.34 -16.30
N SER A 27 -14.39 14.26 -15.91
CA SER A 27 -14.81 14.37 -14.52
C SER A 27 -15.41 13.03 -14.10
N VAL A 28 -14.91 12.48 -13.00
CA VAL A 28 -15.36 11.22 -12.44
C VAL A 28 -15.99 11.46 -11.07
N GLY A 29 -17.28 11.12 -10.96
CA GLY A 29 -18.03 11.17 -9.72
C GLY A 29 -18.97 9.97 -9.65
N GLN A 30 -20.22 10.18 -9.26
CA GLN A 30 -21.26 9.16 -9.41
C GLN A 30 -21.53 8.80 -10.90
N ARG A 31 -21.06 9.63 -11.81
CA ARG A 31 -21.06 9.41 -13.26
C ARG A 31 -19.74 9.90 -13.82
N ALA A 32 -19.26 9.24 -14.85
CA ALA A 32 -18.15 9.75 -15.63
C ALA A 32 -18.69 10.69 -16.73
N GLU A 33 -18.18 11.90 -16.80
CA GLU A 33 -18.61 12.93 -17.77
C GLU A 33 -17.39 13.52 -18.47
N LEU A 34 -17.50 13.70 -19.77
CA LEU A 34 -16.48 14.32 -20.58
C LEU A 34 -16.95 15.72 -20.99
N PHE A 35 -16.20 16.74 -20.62
CA PHE A 35 -16.50 18.14 -20.97
C PHE A 35 -15.53 18.63 -22.04
N ARG A 36 -16.04 19.09 -23.14
CA ARG A 36 -15.22 19.77 -24.13
C ARG A 36 -14.89 21.20 -23.65
N LEU A 37 -13.61 21.52 -23.65
CA LEU A 37 -13.13 22.83 -23.19
C LEU A 37 -12.95 23.82 -24.39
N ASP A 38 -13.99 24.00 -25.20
CA ASP A 38 -14.07 25.07 -26.18
C ASP A 38 -15.11 26.12 -25.74
N GLU A 39 -15.42 27.05 -26.63
CA GLU A 39 -16.32 28.17 -26.33
C GLU A 39 -17.76 27.74 -25.96
N THR A 40 -18.12 26.50 -26.24
CA THR A 40 -19.40 25.90 -25.87
C THR A 40 -19.15 24.73 -24.90
N ILE A 41 -19.42 24.95 -23.63
CA ILE A 41 -19.34 23.90 -22.63
C ILE A 41 -20.48 22.90 -22.88
N ALA A 42 -20.16 21.77 -23.48
CA ALA A 42 -21.08 20.68 -23.65
C ALA A 42 -20.62 19.49 -22.75
N SER A 43 -21.52 18.99 -21.93
CA SER A 43 -21.31 17.79 -21.10
C SER A 43 -21.76 16.56 -21.86
N TYR A 44 -20.95 15.53 -21.84
CA TYR A 44 -21.20 14.26 -22.53
C TYR A 44 -21.12 13.14 -21.50
N PRO A 45 -22.26 12.59 -21.02
CA PRO A 45 -22.24 11.45 -20.15
C PRO A 45 -21.61 10.25 -20.87
N LEU A 46 -20.61 9.65 -20.27
CA LEU A 46 -19.80 8.57 -20.84
C LEU A 46 -20.48 7.20 -20.84
N SER A 47 -21.74 7.10 -20.71
CA SER A 47 -22.62 6.01 -21.01
C SER A 47 -23.56 5.53 -19.92
N ALA A 48 -24.62 4.88 -20.39
CA ALA A 48 -25.63 4.20 -19.57
C ALA A 48 -25.17 2.83 -19.03
N ASP A 49 -23.98 2.35 -19.43
CA ASP A 49 -23.52 1.00 -19.11
C ASP A 49 -22.51 0.95 -17.93
N VAL A 50 -22.09 2.11 -17.41
CA VAL A 50 -21.44 2.19 -16.11
C VAL A 50 -22.53 2.08 -15.06
N PRO A 51 -22.59 1.02 -14.24
CA PRO A 51 -23.62 0.89 -13.23
C PRO A 51 -23.66 2.14 -12.34
N ASP A 52 -24.84 2.73 -12.18
CA ASP A 52 -25.02 3.88 -11.29
C ASP A 52 -24.49 3.56 -9.90
N GLY A 53 -23.55 4.36 -9.42
CA GLY A 53 -22.99 4.25 -8.07
C GLY A 53 -21.77 3.36 -7.93
N THR A 54 -21.24 2.79 -9.01
CA THR A 54 -19.95 2.05 -8.91
C THR A 54 -18.81 3.04 -9.03
N PRO A 55 -17.95 3.18 -8.02
CA PRO A 55 -16.76 4.01 -8.11
C PRO A 55 -15.76 3.35 -9.08
N TYR A 56 -15.29 4.13 -10.06
CA TYR A 56 -14.24 3.73 -10.97
C TYR A 56 -13.08 4.70 -10.85
N ASP A 57 -11.86 4.17 -10.74
CA ASP A 57 -10.68 4.92 -11.15
C ASP A 57 -10.61 4.88 -12.66
N LEU A 58 -10.68 6.03 -13.29
CA LEU A 58 -10.60 6.16 -14.74
C LEU A 58 -9.28 6.76 -15.16
N ASN A 59 -8.59 6.08 -16.07
CA ASN A 59 -7.35 6.53 -16.67
C ASN A 59 -7.46 6.53 -18.19
N TRP A 60 -6.99 7.60 -18.81
CA TRP A 60 -6.96 7.76 -20.26
C TRP A 60 -5.64 7.32 -20.84
N LEU A 61 -5.68 6.44 -21.85
CA LEU A 61 -4.52 6.03 -22.64
C LEU A 61 -4.55 6.77 -24.00
N PRO A 62 -3.79 7.87 -24.14
CA PRO A 62 -3.87 8.72 -25.34
C PRO A 62 -3.46 8.02 -26.63
N SER A 63 -2.47 7.11 -26.54
CA SER A 63 -1.95 6.38 -27.71
C SER A 63 -2.96 5.44 -28.32
N GLU A 64 -3.81 4.83 -27.49
CA GLU A 64 -4.80 3.82 -27.88
C GLU A 64 -6.22 4.40 -27.97
N GLN A 65 -6.41 5.62 -27.49
CA GLN A 65 -7.73 6.26 -27.34
C GLN A 65 -8.71 5.40 -26.55
N ILE A 66 -8.22 4.79 -25.50
CA ILE A 66 -8.97 3.90 -24.61
C ILE A 66 -9.01 4.53 -23.22
N MET A 67 -10.17 4.50 -22.62
CA MET A 67 -10.33 4.77 -21.21
C MET A 67 -10.38 3.44 -20.45
N VAL A 68 -9.61 3.34 -19.38
CA VAL A 68 -9.59 2.17 -18.52
C VAL A 68 -10.17 2.55 -17.18
N GLY A 69 -11.23 1.86 -16.78
CA GLY A 69 -11.84 1.98 -15.48
C GLY A 69 -11.51 0.78 -14.62
N PHE A 70 -11.09 1.00 -13.38
CA PHE A 70 -11.03 -0.05 -12.38
C PHE A 70 -12.24 0.05 -11.46
N SER A 71 -13.06 -1.00 -11.41
CA SER A 71 -14.16 -1.12 -10.48
C SER A 71 -13.70 -1.80 -9.19
N TYR A 72 -13.73 -1.08 -8.09
CA TYR A 72 -13.37 -1.62 -6.77
C TYR A 72 -14.37 -2.68 -6.30
N ASP A 73 -15.64 -2.48 -6.55
CA ASP A 73 -16.69 -3.41 -6.14
C ASP A 73 -16.61 -4.75 -6.89
N GLN A 74 -16.33 -4.68 -8.19
CA GLN A 74 -16.24 -5.87 -9.04
C GLN A 74 -14.82 -6.44 -9.08
N ARG A 75 -13.82 -5.71 -8.58
CA ARG A 75 -12.38 -6.03 -8.68
C ARG A 75 -11.98 -6.36 -10.11
N ALA A 76 -12.48 -5.59 -11.04
CA ALA A 76 -12.35 -5.83 -12.47
C ALA A 76 -11.97 -4.55 -13.20
N PHE A 77 -11.15 -4.71 -14.24
CA PHE A 77 -10.87 -3.64 -15.18
C PHE A 77 -11.96 -3.61 -16.26
N HIS A 78 -12.42 -2.42 -16.55
CA HIS A 78 -13.32 -2.14 -17.65
C HIS A 78 -12.59 -1.27 -18.66
N LEU A 79 -12.52 -1.75 -19.91
CA LEU A 79 -11.91 -1.01 -21.01
C LEU A 79 -13.01 -0.36 -21.83
N PHE A 80 -12.91 0.95 -22.00
CA PHE A 80 -13.85 1.72 -22.78
C PHE A 80 -13.13 2.30 -24.00
N ALA A 81 -13.46 1.81 -25.20
CA ALA A 81 -12.98 2.43 -26.41
C ALA A 81 -13.72 3.75 -26.63
N VAL A 82 -12.98 4.83 -26.76
CA VAL A 82 -13.53 6.11 -27.20
C VAL A 82 -13.29 6.21 -28.71
N ASP A 83 -14.34 6.09 -29.51
CA ASP A 83 -14.24 6.36 -30.95
C ASP A 83 -14.28 7.87 -31.17
N PRO A 84 -13.16 8.51 -31.54
CA PRO A 84 -13.13 9.94 -31.76
C PRO A 84 -14.03 10.40 -32.93
N ALA A 85 -14.33 9.48 -33.84
CA ALA A 85 -15.23 9.80 -34.96
C ALA A 85 -16.72 9.86 -34.53
N GLN A 86 -17.07 9.20 -33.42
CA GLN A 86 -18.43 9.28 -32.85
C GLN A 86 -18.59 10.47 -31.87
N LEU A 87 -17.49 11.10 -31.48
CA LEU A 87 -17.47 12.37 -30.76
C LEU A 87 -17.64 13.58 -31.71
N THR A 88 -17.92 13.38 -32.99
CA THR A 88 -18.34 14.44 -33.89
C THR A 88 -19.76 14.86 -33.53
N PHE A 89 -19.83 15.95 -32.78
CA PHE A 89 -21.08 16.57 -32.35
C PHE A 89 -21.67 17.39 -33.44
N THR A 90 -22.85 17.03 -33.88
CA THR A 90 -23.77 17.99 -34.50
C THR A 90 -24.65 18.54 -33.37
N GLU A 91 -24.89 19.83 -33.38
CA GLU A 91 -25.63 20.61 -32.36
C GLU A 91 -27.03 20.07 -31.98
N SER A 92 -27.47 18.98 -32.58
CA SER A 92 -28.81 18.41 -32.40
C SER A 92 -28.89 17.02 -31.78
N ASP A 93 -27.76 16.35 -31.46
CA ASP A 93 -27.79 14.97 -30.93
C ASP A 93 -27.11 14.90 -29.57
N THR A 94 -27.91 15.07 -28.53
CA THR A 94 -27.48 15.04 -27.11
C THR A 94 -27.36 13.65 -26.53
N THR A 95 -27.51 12.61 -27.33
CA THR A 95 -27.36 11.21 -26.87
C THR A 95 -25.95 10.72 -27.20
N PRO A 96 -25.08 10.53 -26.22
CA PRO A 96 -23.78 9.90 -26.43
C PRO A 96 -24.01 8.48 -26.94
N LYS A 97 -23.45 8.16 -28.09
CA LYS A 97 -23.40 6.77 -28.55
C LYS A 97 -22.34 6.03 -27.76
N ALA A 98 -22.78 4.94 -27.22
CA ALA A 98 -22.14 4.06 -26.29
C ALA A 98 -20.63 3.87 -26.51
N ILE A 99 -19.88 4.06 -25.47
CA ILE A 99 -18.62 3.35 -25.26
C ILE A 99 -19.01 1.89 -25.07
N SER A 100 -18.64 1.06 -26.00
CA SER A 100 -18.84 -0.40 -25.82
C SER A 100 -17.75 -0.93 -24.90
N PRO A 101 -18.08 -1.68 -23.85
CA PRO A 101 -17.07 -2.41 -23.11
C PRO A 101 -16.36 -3.35 -24.07
N LEU A 102 -15.06 -3.16 -24.26
CA LEU A 102 -14.23 -4.10 -25.00
C LEU A 102 -14.11 -5.36 -24.15
N SER A 103 -14.27 -6.52 -24.78
CA SER A 103 -13.85 -7.77 -24.13
C SER A 103 -12.36 -7.63 -23.79
N VAL A 104 -12.00 -7.85 -22.53
CA VAL A 104 -10.65 -7.67 -22.04
C VAL A 104 -9.70 -8.52 -22.87
N ASP A 105 -8.96 -7.91 -23.78
CA ASP A 105 -7.77 -8.50 -24.35
C ASP A 105 -6.70 -8.49 -23.25
N THR A 106 -6.29 -9.68 -22.82
CA THR A 106 -5.24 -9.85 -21.79
C THR A 106 -3.95 -9.13 -22.15
N GLY A 107 -3.64 -8.95 -23.43
CA GLY A 107 -2.50 -8.16 -23.89
C GLY A 107 -2.65 -6.65 -23.65
N LEU A 108 -3.87 -6.12 -23.71
CA LEU A 108 -4.17 -4.72 -23.39
C LEU A 108 -4.10 -4.48 -21.88
N ALA A 109 -4.63 -5.41 -21.08
CA ALA A 109 -4.52 -5.34 -19.63
C ALA A 109 -3.05 -5.37 -19.17
N GLN A 110 -2.19 -6.21 -19.78
CA GLN A 110 -0.77 -6.25 -19.46
C GLN A 110 -0.03 -4.95 -19.85
N ARG A 111 -0.34 -4.37 -21.03
CA ARG A 111 0.24 -3.07 -21.42
C ARG A 111 -0.22 -1.95 -20.49
N TYR A 112 -1.49 -1.93 -20.12
CA TYR A 112 -2.04 -0.98 -19.19
C TYR A 112 -1.38 -1.07 -17.81
N TRP A 113 -1.21 -2.27 -17.27
CA TRP A 113 -0.47 -2.47 -16.02
C TRP A 113 0.96 -1.91 -16.10
N SER A 114 1.64 -2.08 -17.23
CA SER A 114 2.98 -1.52 -17.40
C SER A 114 2.97 0.02 -17.50
N GLU A 115 1.93 0.61 -18.06
CA GLU A 115 1.78 2.07 -18.16
C GLU A 115 1.34 2.71 -16.83
N LEU A 116 0.46 2.07 -16.07
CA LEU A 116 0.05 2.50 -14.72
C LEU A 116 1.18 2.46 -13.71
N LYS A 117 2.14 1.57 -13.89
CA LYS A 117 3.31 1.47 -13.01
C LYS A 117 4.35 2.55 -13.26
N GLY A 118 4.07 3.51 -14.13
CA GLY A 118 4.98 4.62 -14.43
C GLY A 118 5.94 4.34 -15.58
N PRO A 119 7.11 4.98 -15.62
CA PRO A 119 8.04 4.90 -16.75
C PRO A 119 8.48 3.47 -17.02
N SER A 120 8.75 3.19 -18.30
CA SER A 120 9.34 1.91 -18.71
C SER A 120 10.68 1.69 -18.02
N LEU A 121 10.85 0.50 -17.46
CA LEU A 121 12.11 0.13 -16.82
C LEU A 121 13.20 -0.17 -17.87
N PRO A 122 14.46 0.09 -17.54
CA PRO A 122 15.58 -0.33 -18.37
C PRO A 122 15.63 -1.86 -18.51
N GLU A 123 16.26 -2.34 -19.60
CA GLU A 123 16.27 -3.77 -19.97
C GLU A 123 16.83 -4.66 -18.85
N GLU A 124 17.84 -4.19 -18.14
CA GLU A 124 18.48 -4.88 -17.03
C GLU A 124 17.54 -5.15 -15.84
N LEU A 125 16.45 -4.41 -15.72
CA LEU A 125 15.42 -4.61 -14.69
C LEU A 125 14.22 -5.47 -15.15
N HIS A 126 14.17 -5.88 -16.41
CA HIS A 126 13.02 -6.65 -16.91
C HIS A 126 12.85 -7.99 -16.18
N ALA A 127 13.94 -8.67 -15.81
CA ALA A 127 13.88 -9.92 -15.06
C ALA A 127 13.32 -9.69 -13.64
N ALA A 128 13.74 -8.62 -12.97
CA ALA A 128 13.23 -8.24 -11.66
C ALA A 128 11.73 -7.86 -11.74
N ARG A 129 11.32 -7.14 -12.82
CA ARG A 129 9.90 -6.82 -13.04
C ARG A 129 9.05 -8.07 -13.23
N GLN A 130 9.50 -9.03 -14.05
CA GLN A 130 8.80 -10.29 -14.21
C GLN A 130 8.69 -11.09 -12.91
N TYR A 131 9.69 -11.01 -12.05
CA TYR A 131 9.62 -11.64 -10.74
C TYR A 131 8.59 -10.93 -9.85
N ALA A 132 8.66 -9.63 -9.79
CA ALA A 132 7.69 -8.83 -9.04
C ALA A 132 6.25 -9.06 -9.53
N ASP A 133 6.00 -9.17 -10.85
CA ASP A 133 4.68 -9.47 -11.41
C ASP A 133 4.12 -10.81 -10.88
N ARG A 134 4.96 -11.84 -10.74
CA ARG A 134 4.54 -13.11 -10.13
C ARG A 134 4.19 -12.99 -8.65
N LEU A 135 4.94 -12.16 -7.91
CA LEU A 135 4.63 -11.91 -6.50
C LEU A 135 3.32 -11.13 -6.35
N GLU A 136 3.10 -10.13 -7.19
CA GLU A 136 1.84 -9.36 -7.21
C GLU A 136 0.64 -10.27 -7.49
N GLU A 137 0.73 -11.14 -8.49
CA GLU A 137 -0.33 -12.11 -8.80
C GLU A 137 -0.58 -13.07 -7.63
N ARG A 138 0.48 -13.60 -7.04
CA ARG A 138 0.41 -14.59 -5.97
C ARG A 138 -0.18 -14.02 -4.69
N TYR A 139 0.30 -12.86 -4.25
CA TYR A 139 -0.02 -12.30 -2.95
C TYR A 139 -1.07 -11.19 -2.99
N GLY A 140 -1.34 -10.60 -4.15
CA GLY A 140 -2.27 -9.49 -4.28
C GLY A 140 -1.73 -8.16 -3.74
N VAL A 141 -0.41 -7.99 -3.82
CA VAL A 141 0.32 -6.75 -3.50
C VAL A 141 0.68 -6.01 -4.78
N THR A 142 1.20 -4.79 -4.66
CA THR A 142 1.80 -4.04 -5.76
C THR A 142 3.27 -3.82 -5.47
N ILE A 143 4.13 -3.91 -6.49
CA ILE A 143 5.57 -3.70 -6.34
C ILE A 143 6.03 -2.67 -7.37
N LEU A 144 6.53 -1.54 -6.88
CA LEU A 144 7.03 -0.45 -7.71
C LEU A 144 8.56 -0.46 -7.71
N LEU A 145 9.16 -0.66 -8.88
CA LEU A 145 10.60 -0.77 -9.02
C LEU A 145 11.21 0.51 -9.59
N SER A 146 12.35 0.92 -9.04
CA SER A 146 13.17 2.00 -9.62
C SER A 146 12.34 3.28 -9.85
N ALA A 147 12.38 3.86 -11.03
CA ALA A 147 11.62 5.07 -11.38
C ALA A 147 10.09 4.93 -11.22
N GLN A 148 9.55 3.71 -11.20
CA GLN A 148 8.12 3.48 -10.94
C GLN A 148 7.69 3.92 -9.54
N ALA A 149 8.59 3.87 -8.56
CA ALA A 149 8.32 4.25 -7.19
C ALA A 149 8.34 5.77 -6.96
N GLU A 150 8.83 6.57 -7.93
CA GLU A 150 9.06 8.01 -7.73
C GLU A 150 7.83 8.78 -7.25
N SER A 151 6.68 8.53 -7.87
CA SER A 151 5.44 9.24 -7.52
C SER A 151 4.98 8.93 -6.09
N ALA A 152 5.12 7.67 -5.65
CA ALA A 152 4.81 7.27 -4.29
C ALA A 152 5.82 7.85 -3.28
N CYS A 153 7.12 7.81 -3.59
CA CYS A 153 8.18 8.33 -2.73
C CYS A 153 8.07 9.85 -2.46
N ASN A 154 7.50 10.62 -3.38
CA ASN A 154 7.35 12.07 -3.24
C ASN A 154 6.22 12.49 -2.27
N LEU A 155 5.46 11.55 -1.71
CA LEU A 155 4.30 11.81 -0.84
C LEU A 155 4.60 11.64 0.65
N VAL A 156 5.87 11.56 1.04
CA VAL A 156 6.28 11.29 2.43
C VAL A 156 6.71 12.57 3.12
N GLY A 157 5.96 13.01 4.13
CA GLY A 157 6.14 14.26 4.89
C GLY A 157 7.60 14.67 5.15
N ASP A 158 8.17 14.23 6.26
CA ASP A 158 9.52 14.63 6.69
C ASP A 158 10.65 13.68 6.22
N ALA A 159 10.33 12.62 5.48
CA ALA A 159 11.33 11.70 4.96
C ALA A 159 11.64 11.99 3.49
N VAL A 160 12.91 11.82 3.11
CA VAL A 160 13.37 11.87 1.72
C VAL A 160 13.73 10.46 1.29
N ILE A 161 12.95 9.91 0.35
CA ILE A 161 13.18 8.59 -0.22
C ILE A 161 13.84 8.73 -1.59
N THR A 162 15.01 8.12 -1.75
CA THR A 162 15.74 8.09 -3.01
C THR A 162 15.50 6.77 -3.71
N THR A 163 14.92 6.79 -4.90
CA THR A 163 14.73 5.59 -5.73
C THR A 163 16.06 5.05 -6.26
N THR A 164 16.10 3.80 -6.66
CA THR A 164 17.34 3.12 -7.04
C THR A 164 17.98 3.70 -8.30
N ASP A 165 17.18 4.13 -9.28
CA ASP A 165 17.65 4.81 -10.49
C ASP A 165 18.33 6.17 -10.20
N LYS A 166 17.77 6.95 -9.26
CA LYS A 166 18.34 8.24 -8.86
C LYS A 166 19.65 8.11 -8.12
N ALA A 167 19.85 7.00 -7.41
CA ALA A 167 21.09 6.71 -6.71
C ALA A 167 22.21 6.24 -7.63
N SER A 168 21.92 5.91 -8.90
CA SER A 168 22.90 5.37 -9.87
C SER A 168 23.68 4.17 -9.31
N MET A 169 22.97 3.21 -8.77
CA MET A 169 23.57 2.01 -8.14
C MET A 169 24.15 1.07 -9.20
N ASP A 170 25.44 0.76 -9.10
CA ASP A 170 26.12 -0.17 -10.04
C ASP A 170 25.54 -1.60 -10.04
N ASN A 171 24.92 -2.01 -8.92
CA ASN A 171 24.36 -3.34 -8.72
C ASN A 171 22.82 -3.32 -8.54
N GLU A 172 22.14 -2.31 -9.07
CA GLU A 172 20.68 -2.12 -8.90
C GLU A 172 19.86 -3.39 -9.18
N PRO A 173 20.03 -4.10 -10.32
CA PRO A 173 19.22 -5.28 -10.62
C PRO A 173 19.40 -6.42 -9.63
N GLN A 174 20.63 -6.63 -9.13
CA GLN A 174 20.94 -7.65 -8.14
C GLN A 174 20.37 -7.30 -6.78
N ALA A 175 20.50 -6.05 -6.34
CA ALA A 175 19.98 -5.58 -5.07
C ALA A 175 18.45 -5.67 -5.02
N ILE A 176 17.77 -5.23 -6.08
CA ILE A 176 16.31 -5.37 -6.20
C ILE A 176 15.89 -6.83 -6.20
N THR A 177 16.57 -7.69 -6.98
CA THR A 177 16.24 -9.13 -7.04
C THR A 177 16.39 -9.79 -5.69
N HIS A 178 17.45 -9.50 -4.94
CA HIS A 178 17.69 -10.05 -3.61
C HIS A 178 16.59 -9.62 -2.63
N MET A 179 16.17 -8.35 -2.66
CA MET A 179 15.02 -7.88 -1.86
C MET A 179 13.72 -8.60 -2.25
N LEU A 180 13.47 -8.82 -3.56
CA LEU A 180 12.28 -9.54 -4.02
C LEU A 180 12.28 -11.02 -3.58
N GLU A 181 13.44 -11.68 -3.53
CA GLU A 181 13.58 -13.04 -3.01
C GLU A 181 13.24 -13.10 -1.52
N ALA A 182 13.74 -12.16 -0.73
CA ALA A 182 13.40 -12.04 0.69
C ALA A 182 11.91 -11.71 0.87
N LEU A 183 11.36 -10.86 0.03
CA LEU A 183 9.93 -10.53 0.03
C LEU A 183 9.08 -11.77 -0.21
N ASP A 184 9.38 -12.61 -1.24
CA ASP A 184 8.65 -13.85 -1.49
C ASP A 184 8.66 -14.79 -0.28
N GLN A 185 9.85 -14.98 0.30
CA GLN A 185 10.01 -15.83 1.50
C GLN A 185 9.19 -15.30 2.69
N THR A 186 9.23 -14.00 2.92
CA THR A 186 8.52 -13.36 4.03
C THR A 186 7.01 -13.40 3.82
N LEU A 187 6.51 -13.02 2.64
CA LEU A 187 5.08 -13.03 2.36
C LEU A 187 4.47 -14.44 2.43
N ALA A 188 5.25 -15.47 2.13
CA ALA A 188 4.81 -16.87 2.23
C ALA A 188 4.51 -17.32 3.67
N LEU A 189 4.96 -16.59 4.69
CA LEU A 189 4.68 -16.88 6.11
C LEU A 189 3.26 -16.45 6.54
N TYR A 190 2.62 -15.60 5.73
CA TYR A 190 1.30 -15.04 6.02
C TYR A 190 0.18 -15.87 5.39
N PRO A 191 -1.06 -15.80 5.91
CA PRO A 191 -2.21 -16.43 5.26
C PRO A 191 -2.41 -15.95 3.83
N ALA A 192 -2.86 -16.82 2.95
CA ALA A 192 -2.94 -16.56 1.51
C ALA A 192 -3.71 -15.28 1.13
N ASP A 193 -4.79 -14.96 1.88
CA ASP A 193 -5.63 -13.79 1.58
C ASP A 193 -5.29 -12.57 2.45
N PHE A 194 -4.23 -12.65 3.27
CA PHE A 194 -3.89 -11.60 4.22
C PHE A 194 -3.69 -10.24 3.53
N PHE A 195 -2.82 -10.20 2.54
CA PHE A 195 -2.45 -8.94 1.86
C PHE A 195 -3.60 -8.34 1.05
N ARG A 196 -4.51 -9.18 0.52
CA ARG A 196 -5.69 -8.71 -0.20
C ARG A 196 -6.68 -7.98 0.70
N GLN A 197 -6.58 -8.19 2.02
CA GLN A 197 -7.41 -7.55 3.01
C GLN A 197 -6.77 -6.30 3.63
N LEU A 198 -5.51 -5.97 3.33
CA LEU A 198 -4.85 -4.75 3.78
C LEU A 198 -5.34 -3.55 2.96
N ARG A 199 -6.59 -3.20 3.17
CA ARG A 199 -7.32 -2.10 2.53
C ARG A 199 -8.00 -1.26 3.59
N ASN A 200 -8.30 0.01 3.27
CA ASN A 200 -9.04 0.88 4.18
C ASN A 200 -10.47 0.35 4.46
N SER A 201 -11.20 1.03 5.34
CA SER A 201 -12.57 0.68 5.72
C SER A 201 -13.58 0.74 4.56
N MET A 202 -13.24 1.45 3.48
CA MET A 202 -14.03 1.51 2.25
C MET A 202 -13.67 0.38 1.26
N GLY A 203 -12.67 -0.44 1.57
CA GLY A 203 -12.19 -1.51 0.70
C GLY A 203 -11.20 -1.06 -0.38
N GLU A 204 -10.72 0.18 -0.30
CA GLU A 204 -9.79 0.77 -1.26
C GLU A 204 -8.33 0.56 -0.85
N GLY A 205 -7.43 0.84 -1.78
CA GLY A 205 -5.99 0.75 -1.56
C GLY A 205 -5.45 -0.67 -1.60
N GLY A 206 -4.46 -0.91 -0.77
CA GLY A 206 -3.71 -2.16 -0.70
C GLY A 206 -2.28 -1.91 -0.22
N VAL A 207 -1.41 -2.89 -0.38
CA VAL A 207 0.00 -2.76 -0.01
C VAL A 207 0.87 -2.58 -1.24
N ARG A 208 1.75 -1.58 -1.18
CA ARG A 208 2.81 -1.34 -2.18
C ARG A 208 4.18 -1.54 -1.55
N PHE A 209 5.00 -2.36 -2.17
CA PHE A 209 6.42 -2.50 -1.82
C PHE A 209 7.29 -1.73 -2.79
N MET A 210 8.25 -1.00 -2.26
CA MET A 210 9.17 -0.18 -3.03
C MET A 210 10.61 -0.46 -2.59
N PRO A 211 11.38 -1.24 -3.38
CA PRO A 211 12.83 -1.28 -3.26
C PRO A 211 13.40 0.12 -3.53
N VAL A 212 14.06 0.71 -2.55
CA VAL A 212 14.62 2.07 -2.65
C VAL A 212 16.10 2.07 -2.30
N ALA A 213 16.83 3.08 -2.76
CA ALA A 213 18.26 3.18 -2.50
C ALA A 213 18.58 3.80 -1.16
N HIS A 214 17.71 4.66 -0.63
CA HIS A 214 17.95 5.34 0.63
C HIS A 214 16.67 5.95 1.20
N ILE A 215 16.58 5.94 2.53
CA ILE A 215 15.56 6.64 3.29
C ILE A 215 16.27 7.58 4.26
N GLU A 216 16.16 8.89 4.02
CA GLU A 216 16.69 9.91 4.90
C GLU A 216 15.57 10.46 5.77
N ASN A 217 15.70 10.25 7.07
CA ASN A 217 14.79 10.78 8.08
C ASN A 217 15.55 10.96 9.41
N ALA A 218 14.86 11.44 10.45
CA ALA A 218 15.47 11.74 11.75
C ALA A 218 16.09 10.52 12.45
N VAL A 219 15.70 9.28 12.08
CA VAL A 219 16.16 8.05 12.75
C VAL A 219 17.00 7.14 11.83
N ASN A 220 17.31 7.58 10.60
CA ASN A 220 18.02 6.78 9.59
C ASN A 220 17.35 5.41 9.37
N ALA A 221 16.05 5.43 9.13
CA ALA A 221 15.27 4.23 8.94
C ALA A 221 15.74 3.42 7.73
N VAL A 222 15.66 2.11 7.84
CA VAL A 222 15.99 1.15 6.78
C VAL A 222 14.74 0.63 6.07
N GLY A 223 13.59 0.84 6.68
CA GLY A 223 12.26 0.66 6.16
C GLY A 223 11.38 1.86 6.54
N LEU A 224 10.30 2.07 5.82
CA LEU A 224 9.34 3.11 6.13
C LEU A 224 7.97 2.73 5.59
N THR A 225 6.98 2.72 6.48
CA THR A 225 5.57 2.54 6.11
C THR A 225 4.82 3.87 6.28
N TYR A 226 4.08 4.23 5.24
CA TYR A 226 3.20 5.41 5.25
C TYR A 226 1.96 5.17 4.39
N GLU A 227 0.88 5.83 4.76
CA GLU A 227 -0.37 5.79 4.02
C GLU A 227 -0.47 6.98 3.07
N THR A 228 -1.03 6.73 1.89
CA THR A 228 -1.39 7.78 0.93
C THR A 228 -2.87 7.70 0.57
N ASP A 229 -3.36 8.74 -0.12
CA ASP A 229 -4.74 8.84 -0.56
C ASP A 229 -5.22 7.54 -1.21
N GLY A 230 -6.50 7.20 -0.99
CA GLY A 230 -7.08 5.96 -1.45
C GLY A 230 -6.67 4.72 -0.64
N GLY A 231 -6.13 4.89 0.59
CA GLY A 231 -5.85 3.80 1.52
C GLY A 231 -4.65 2.92 1.14
N TRP A 232 -3.70 3.45 0.34
CA TRP A 232 -2.50 2.71 -0.01
C TRP A 232 -1.48 2.71 1.13
N GLN A 233 -1.12 1.52 1.59
CA GLN A 233 -0.03 1.30 2.53
C GLN A 233 1.27 1.12 1.73
N ASN A 234 2.13 2.13 1.75
CA ASN A 234 3.39 2.12 1.02
C ASN A 234 4.51 1.68 1.95
N ILE A 235 5.26 0.67 1.55
CA ILE A 235 6.39 0.11 2.30
C ILE A 235 7.65 0.30 1.46
N ALA A 236 8.49 1.25 1.84
CA ALA A 236 9.81 1.47 1.27
C ALA A 236 10.85 0.65 2.04
N VAL A 237 11.75 -0.03 1.33
CA VAL A 237 12.84 -0.84 1.92
C VAL A 237 14.15 -0.48 1.25
N ASP A 238 15.15 -0.07 2.04
CA ASP A 238 16.49 0.24 1.55
C ASP A 238 17.23 -1.02 1.10
N VAL A 239 17.47 -1.13 -0.21
CA VAL A 239 18.07 -2.33 -0.82
C VAL A 239 19.60 -2.46 -0.62
N ARG A 240 20.23 -1.48 0.04
CA ARG A 240 21.68 -1.52 0.31
C ARG A 240 22.03 -2.35 1.53
N LEU A 241 21.02 -2.80 2.28
CA LEU A 241 21.18 -3.51 3.54
C LEU A 241 20.92 -5.00 3.38
N ASP A 242 21.44 -5.79 4.34
CA ASP A 242 21.05 -7.17 4.55
C ASP A 242 19.95 -7.24 5.64
N GLY A 243 19.19 -8.35 5.67
CA GLY A 243 18.14 -8.53 6.68
C GLY A 243 16.77 -7.97 6.27
N PHE A 244 16.44 -8.07 5.00
CA PHE A 244 15.17 -7.59 4.44
C PHE A 244 13.95 -8.24 5.10
N ASP A 245 14.02 -9.51 5.48
CA ASP A 245 12.95 -10.25 6.16
C ASP A 245 12.51 -9.56 7.46
N TRP A 246 13.46 -9.09 8.24
CA TRP A 246 13.19 -8.34 9.47
C TRP A 246 12.47 -7.02 9.16
N VAL A 247 13.04 -6.23 8.27
CA VAL A 247 12.48 -4.93 7.86
C VAL A 247 11.09 -5.12 7.28
N ILE A 248 10.89 -6.09 6.39
CA ILE A 248 9.60 -6.36 5.77
C ILE A 248 8.54 -6.74 6.83
N CYS A 249 8.87 -7.60 7.78
CA CYS A 249 7.95 -7.99 8.86
C CYS A 249 7.58 -6.81 9.75
N HIS A 250 8.55 -5.95 10.08
CA HIS A 250 8.36 -4.73 10.85
C HIS A 250 7.37 -3.78 10.15
N GLU A 251 7.68 -3.44 8.91
CA GLU A 251 6.90 -2.50 8.11
C GLU A 251 5.50 -3.04 7.76
N LEU A 252 5.39 -4.34 7.53
CA LEU A 252 4.09 -4.99 7.34
C LEU A 252 3.20 -4.89 8.57
N TRP A 253 3.79 -4.89 9.77
CA TRP A 253 2.98 -4.66 10.96
C TRP A 253 2.45 -3.23 11.01
N HIS A 254 3.25 -2.22 10.69
CA HIS A 254 2.76 -0.85 10.60
C HIS A 254 1.61 -0.70 9.60
N ALA A 255 1.73 -1.31 8.41
CA ALA A 255 0.65 -1.34 7.43
C ALA A 255 -0.61 -2.05 7.96
N THR A 256 -0.43 -3.17 8.67
CA THR A 256 -1.52 -3.92 9.30
C THR A 256 -2.20 -3.09 10.39
N GLU A 257 -1.42 -2.46 11.23
CA GLU A 257 -1.91 -1.59 12.30
C GLU A 257 -2.69 -0.39 11.76
N ASN A 258 -2.22 0.25 10.70
CA ASN A 258 -2.95 1.34 10.04
C ASN A 258 -4.35 0.88 9.61
N VAL A 259 -4.45 -0.30 8.98
CA VAL A 259 -5.73 -0.86 8.55
C VAL A 259 -6.63 -1.24 9.75
N ILE A 260 -6.06 -1.77 10.84
CA ILE A 260 -6.81 -2.04 12.06
C ILE A 260 -7.34 -0.73 12.65
N MET A 261 -6.50 0.30 12.75
CA MET A 261 -6.89 1.60 13.29
C MET A 261 -7.97 2.31 12.46
N ASP A 262 -7.98 2.11 11.15
CA ASP A 262 -9.03 2.65 10.29
C ASP A 262 -10.36 1.87 10.41
N ARG A 263 -10.32 0.55 10.60
CA ARG A 263 -11.52 -0.30 10.67
C ARG A 263 -12.10 -0.48 12.06
N ASN A 264 -11.23 -0.73 13.04
CA ASN A 264 -11.58 -1.11 14.43
C ASN A 264 -10.58 -0.53 15.42
N PRO A 265 -10.51 0.81 15.60
CA PRO A 265 -9.51 1.45 16.46
C PRO A 265 -9.54 0.97 17.91
N GLU A 266 -10.71 0.55 18.40
CA GLU A 266 -10.89 0.01 19.75
C GLU A 266 -10.13 -1.31 20.01
N CYS A 267 -9.76 -2.05 18.95
CA CYS A 267 -9.00 -3.29 19.06
C CYS A 267 -7.53 -3.05 19.45
N LEU A 268 -7.03 -1.82 19.29
CA LEU A 268 -5.69 -1.41 19.69
C LEU A 268 -5.73 -0.33 20.78
N ASP A 269 -6.66 -0.49 21.76
CA ASP A 269 -6.82 0.45 22.88
C ASP A 269 -5.48 0.67 23.62
N PRO A 270 -4.96 1.91 23.62
CA PRO A 270 -3.68 2.22 24.27
C PRO A 270 -3.71 2.04 25.78
N VAL A 271 -4.87 2.15 26.42
CA VAL A 271 -5.01 1.94 27.86
C VAL A 271 -4.88 0.46 28.20
N GLN A 272 -5.46 -0.41 27.38
CA GLN A 272 -5.30 -1.86 27.55
C GLN A 272 -3.86 -2.30 27.24
N TRP A 273 -3.28 -1.79 26.16
CA TRP A 273 -1.88 -2.06 25.80
C TRP A 273 -0.91 -1.70 26.93
N ALA A 274 -1.10 -0.53 27.56
CA ALA A 274 -0.24 -0.06 28.64
C ALA A 274 -0.23 -0.98 29.87
N GLN A 275 -1.25 -1.83 30.05
CA GLN A 275 -1.31 -2.80 31.17
C GLN A 275 -0.30 -3.94 31.03
N TYR A 276 0.21 -4.18 29.83
CA TYR A 276 1.25 -5.18 29.55
C TYR A 276 2.67 -4.63 29.71
N ASN A 277 2.82 -3.37 30.05
CA ASN A 277 4.10 -2.70 30.29
C ASN A 277 4.47 -2.74 31.79
N PRO A 278 5.75 -2.50 32.14
CA PRO A 278 6.15 -2.42 33.53
C PRO A 278 5.36 -1.34 34.28
N PRO A 279 5.02 -1.55 35.56
CA PRO A 279 4.31 -0.54 36.34
C PRO A 279 5.02 0.81 36.32
N GLY A 280 4.29 1.87 35.93
CA GLY A 280 4.81 3.23 35.83
C GLY A 280 5.67 3.52 34.61
N PHE A 281 5.83 2.57 33.70
CA PHE A 281 6.52 2.79 32.42
C PHE A 281 5.76 3.80 31.56
N ARG A 282 6.52 4.63 30.85
CA ARG A 282 6.04 5.53 29.80
C ARG A 282 6.97 5.42 28.61
N TYR A 283 6.41 5.39 27.41
CA TYR A 283 7.18 5.40 26.16
C TYR A 283 8.02 6.66 26.04
N GLN A 284 9.13 6.59 25.32
CA GLN A 284 10.07 7.70 25.19
C GLN A 284 9.47 8.92 24.51
N ASP A 285 8.53 8.72 23.55
CA ASP A 285 7.78 9.79 22.91
C ASP A 285 6.84 10.57 23.85
N GLN A 286 6.54 10.00 25.03
CA GLN A 286 5.71 10.61 26.08
C GLN A 286 6.55 11.31 27.16
N LEU A 287 7.87 11.31 27.01
CA LEU A 287 8.80 11.86 27.98
C LEU A 287 9.50 13.09 27.40
N GLU A 288 9.71 14.12 28.22
CA GLU A 288 10.54 15.26 27.85
C GLU A 288 12.00 14.85 27.60
N HIS A 289 12.46 13.83 28.33
CA HIS A 289 13.78 13.21 28.16
C HIS A 289 13.62 11.69 28.17
N PRO A 290 14.26 10.96 27.23
CA PRO A 290 14.27 9.50 27.23
C PRO A 290 14.75 8.92 28.55
N ASP A 291 14.14 7.82 29.00
CA ASP A 291 14.64 7.06 30.17
C ASP A 291 15.92 6.31 29.76
N PRO A 292 17.09 6.67 30.31
CA PRO A 292 18.34 6.03 29.94
C PRO A 292 18.45 4.58 30.39
N ASP A 293 17.55 4.15 31.28
CA ASP A 293 17.54 2.78 31.83
C ASP A 293 16.40 1.92 31.23
N SER A 294 15.77 2.32 30.14
CA SER A 294 14.69 1.57 29.47
C SER A 294 15.13 0.15 29.04
N TRP A 295 16.41 -0.01 28.70
CA TRP A 295 17.03 -1.30 28.32
C TRP A 295 16.87 -2.40 29.38
N ARG A 296 16.67 -2.05 30.65
CA ARG A 296 16.53 -3.02 31.75
C ARG A 296 15.33 -3.98 31.64
N TRP A 297 14.37 -3.68 30.76
CA TRP A 297 13.20 -4.51 30.51
C TRP A 297 13.21 -5.21 29.16
N THR A 298 14.35 -5.17 28.46
CA THR A 298 14.47 -5.74 27.12
C THR A 298 14.93 -7.20 27.16
N PHE A 299 14.59 -7.95 26.11
CA PHE A 299 14.88 -9.37 25.97
C PHE A 299 16.37 -9.72 26.13
N PHE A 300 17.24 -8.85 25.61
CA PHE A 300 18.68 -9.10 25.64
C PHE A 300 19.35 -8.78 26.98
N GLN A 301 18.64 -8.20 27.93
CA GLN A 301 19.20 -7.68 29.18
C GLN A 301 18.53 -8.23 30.44
N SER A 302 17.41 -8.93 30.31
CA SER A 302 16.62 -9.33 31.45
C SER A 302 16.26 -10.82 31.45
N ASP A 303 15.98 -11.36 32.62
CA ASP A 303 15.36 -12.68 32.75
C ASP A 303 13.95 -12.63 32.19
N SER A 304 13.46 -13.74 31.66
CA SER A 304 12.19 -13.83 30.92
C SER A 304 10.98 -13.25 31.66
N GLU A 305 10.92 -13.36 32.98
CA GLU A 305 9.84 -12.79 33.81
C GLU A 305 9.84 -11.25 33.84
N ASN A 306 10.96 -10.63 33.54
CA ASN A 306 11.17 -9.18 33.56
C ASN A 306 11.31 -8.57 32.14
N VAL A 307 11.11 -9.38 31.11
CA VAL A 307 11.12 -8.93 29.73
C VAL A 307 9.72 -8.41 29.36
N TYR A 308 9.66 -7.14 29.01
CA TYR A 308 8.46 -6.46 28.55
C TYR A 308 8.60 -5.96 27.10
N PHE A 309 9.81 -5.79 26.63
CA PHE A 309 10.15 -5.24 25.32
C PHE A 309 11.17 -6.15 24.62
N VAL A 310 11.13 -6.18 23.29
CA VAL A 310 12.13 -6.92 22.52
C VAL A 310 13.50 -6.25 22.67
N ASP A 311 13.56 -4.96 22.45
CA ASP A 311 14.79 -4.15 22.53
C ASP A 311 14.49 -2.70 22.92
N ASP A 312 15.51 -1.83 22.93
CA ASP A 312 15.37 -0.43 23.28
C ASP A 312 14.48 0.34 22.30
N TYR A 313 14.48 -0.05 21.01
CA TYR A 313 13.63 0.58 20.02
C TYR A 313 12.14 0.36 20.30
N SER A 314 11.78 -0.80 20.86
CA SER A 314 10.43 -1.08 21.36
C SER A 314 9.96 -0.09 22.42
N CYS A 315 10.88 0.57 23.13
CA CYS A 315 10.55 1.55 24.17
C CYS A 315 10.25 2.94 23.61
N THR A 316 10.41 3.17 22.32
CA THR A 316 10.19 4.48 21.66
C THR A 316 8.73 4.90 21.73
N ASN A 317 7.84 4.06 21.23
CA ASN A 317 6.39 4.24 21.27
C ASN A 317 5.67 2.89 21.11
N SER A 318 4.36 2.89 21.32
CA SER A 318 3.58 1.65 21.30
C SER A 318 3.48 1.01 19.91
N ARG A 319 3.63 1.77 18.83
CA ARG A 319 3.61 1.24 17.46
C ARG A 319 4.89 0.46 17.16
N GLU A 320 6.05 1.03 17.54
CA GLU A 320 7.34 0.37 17.42
C GLU A 320 7.42 -0.88 18.29
N ASP A 321 6.86 -0.84 19.50
CA ASP A 321 6.78 -1.99 20.38
C ASP A 321 6.06 -3.17 19.70
N ARG A 322 4.90 -2.92 19.09
CA ARG A 322 4.15 -3.94 18.34
C ARG A 322 4.89 -4.41 17.09
N ALA A 323 5.47 -3.49 16.34
CA ALA A 323 6.22 -3.82 15.13
C ALA A 323 7.44 -4.69 15.42
N ARG A 324 8.18 -4.38 16.48
CA ARG A 324 9.34 -5.18 16.92
C ARG A 324 8.94 -6.60 17.37
N ILE A 325 7.81 -6.75 18.06
CA ILE A 325 7.29 -8.08 18.41
C ILE A 325 7.04 -8.88 17.13
N MET A 326 6.32 -8.32 16.16
CA MET A 326 6.03 -9.06 14.92
C MET A 326 7.29 -9.33 14.08
N GLU A 327 8.21 -8.41 14.04
CA GLU A 327 9.52 -8.60 13.39
C GLU A 327 10.22 -9.86 13.92
N TYR A 328 10.41 -9.95 15.23
CA TYR A 328 11.13 -11.08 15.85
C TYR A 328 10.35 -12.39 15.80
N ILE A 329 9.03 -12.34 15.91
CA ILE A 329 8.17 -13.53 15.81
C ILE A 329 8.12 -14.07 14.39
N MET A 330 8.13 -13.22 13.39
CA MET A 330 7.94 -13.63 12.00
C MET A 330 9.24 -13.93 11.26
N ALA A 331 10.29 -13.16 11.48
CA ALA A 331 11.52 -13.25 10.69
C ALA A 331 12.59 -14.17 11.29
N ASN A 332 12.48 -14.58 12.55
CA ASN A 332 13.59 -15.30 13.18
C ASN A 332 13.16 -16.44 14.13
N ASP A 333 13.48 -17.66 13.73
CA ASP A 333 13.21 -18.86 14.55
C ASP A 333 14.06 -18.93 15.83
N ASP A 334 15.28 -18.39 15.82
CA ASP A 334 16.18 -18.46 16.98
C ASP A 334 15.69 -17.62 18.15
N TYR A 335 14.95 -16.54 17.90
CA TYR A 335 14.44 -15.66 18.93
C TYR A 335 12.95 -15.86 19.23
N SER A 336 12.15 -16.32 18.28
CA SER A 336 10.72 -16.46 18.46
C SER A 336 10.37 -17.42 19.61
N GLY A 337 11.03 -18.59 19.70
CA GLY A 337 10.84 -19.55 20.79
C GLY A 337 11.20 -18.98 22.17
N PRO A 338 12.40 -18.42 22.38
CA PRO A 338 12.77 -17.75 23.62
C PRO A 338 11.85 -16.58 24.02
N LEU A 339 11.37 -15.77 23.08
CA LEU A 339 10.42 -14.69 23.35
C LEU A 339 9.07 -15.21 23.86
N MET A 340 8.64 -16.39 23.43
CA MET A 340 7.43 -17.04 23.95
C MET A 340 7.57 -17.54 25.39
N GLN A 341 8.74 -17.50 25.97
CA GLN A 341 8.95 -17.75 27.40
C GLN A 341 8.79 -16.47 28.26
N CYS A 342 8.55 -15.30 27.64
CA CYS A 342 8.41 -14.01 28.29
C CYS A 342 6.92 -13.66 28.45
N PRO A 343 6.34 -13.70 29.68
CA PRO A 343 4.89 -13.61 29.88
C PRO A 343 4.28 -12.31 29.33
N ALA A 344 4.97 -11.16 29.46
CA ALA A 344 4.46 -9.88 28.96
C ALA A 344 4.46 -9.85 27.42
N ILE A 345 5.47 -10.40 26.75
CA ILE A 345 5.51 -10.51 25.29
C ILE A 345 4.37 -11.41 24.79
N VAL A 346 4.13 -12.55 25.47
CA VAL A 346 3.01 -13.45 25.13
C VAL A 346 1.67 -12.72 25.24
N GLN A 347 1.43 -11.95 26.30
CA GLN A 347 0.20 -11.18 26.49
C GLN A 347 0.04 -10.10 25.40
N LYS A 348 1.12 -9.39 25.06
CA LYS A 348 1.14 -8.41 23.97
C LYS A 348 0.82 -9.07 22.63
N LEU A 349 1.44 -10.20 22.31
CA LEU A 349 1.18 -10.94 21.08
C LEU A 349 -0.28 -11.45 21.02
N GLN A 350 -0.82 -11.96 22.14
CA GLN A 350 -2.23 -12.37 22.21
C GLN A 350 -3.18 -11.21 21.93
N PHE A 351 -2.90 -10.02 22.47
CA PHE A 351 -3.67 -8.81 22.20
C PHE A 351 -3.63 -8.44 20.71
N MET A 352 -2.44 -8.46 20.09
CA MET A 352 -2.28 -8.22 18.66
C MET A 352 -3.03 -9.25 17.80
N CYS A 353 -2.97 -10.52 18.15
CA CYS A 353 -3.73 -11.59 17.46
C CYS A 353 -5.25 -11.35 17.52
N GLN A 354 -5.76 -10.91 18.67
CA GLN A 354 -7.18 -10.57 18.83
C GLN A 354 -7.57 -9.38 17.95
N ALA A 355 -6.73 -8.35 17.86
CA ALA A 355 -6.97 -7.19 16.99
C ALA A 355 -7.02 -7.60 15.51
N VAL A 356 -6.10 -8.45 15.07
CA VAL A 356 -6.11 -9.00 13.70
C VAL A 356 -7.38 -9.81 13.46
N ARG A 357 -7.75 -10.72 14.36
CA ARG A 357 -8.95 -11.57 14.22
C ARG A 357 -10.25 -10.75 14.19
N ALA A 358 -10.30 -9.63 14.89
CA ALA A 358 -11.47 -8.75 14.91
C ALA A 358 -11.59 -7.86 13.67
N SER A 359 -10.47 -7.55 13.00
CA SER A 359 -10.42 -6.57 11.92
C SER A 359 -10.37 -7.16 10.52
N PHE A 360 -10.07 -8.46 10.40
CA PHE A 360 -9.93 -9.16 9.11
C PHE A 360 -10.88 -10.36 9.02
N ASP A 361 -11.30 -10.72 7.80
CA ASP A 361 -11.97 -12.00 7.56
C ASP A 361 -10.93 -13.13 7.65
N THR A 362 -10.93 -13.80 8.77
CA THR A 362 -10.01 -14.88 9.08
C THR A 362 -10.63 -16.27 8.95
N SER A 363 -11.83 -16.36 8.36
CA SER A 363 -12.59 -17.60 8.24
C SER A 363 -11.89 -18.69 7.41
N SER A 364 -11.08 -18.26 6.42
CA SER A 364 -10.27 -19.16 5.58
C SER A 364 -8.87 -19.47 6.16
N TRP A 365 -8.46 -18.77 7.23
CA TRP A 365 -7.11 -18.91 7.77
C TRP A 365 -7.02 -20.13 8.67
N GLY A 366 -5.97 -20.94 8.49
CA GLY A 366 -5.48 -21.80 9.57
C GLY A 366 -4.93 -20.96 10.73
N ALA A 367 -4.20 -21.59 11.65
CA ALA A 367 -3.44 -20.83 12.63
C ALA A 367 -2.20 -20.21 11.94
N PRO A 368 -2.11 -18.88 11.80
CA PRO A 368 -0.92 -18.22 11.28
C PRO A 368 0.30 -18.49 12.16
N ARG A 369 1.52 -18.22 11.65
CA ARG A 369 2.76 -18.45 12.41
C ARG A 369 2.70 -17.83 13.80
N TRP A 370 2.30 -16.57 13.92
CA TRP A 370 2.22 -15.85 15.19
C TRP A 370 1.23 -16.45 16.20
N GLU A 371 0.19 -17.15 15.75
CA GLU A 371 -0.74 -17.86 16.64
C GLU A 371 -0.27 -19.27 16.98
N ARG A 372 0.43 -19.95 16.07
CA ARG A 372 0.99 -21.28 16.38
C ARG A 372 1.99 -21.20 17.52
N LEU A 373 2.87 -20.21 17.50
CA LEU A 373 3.87 -19.99 18.56
C LEU A 373 3.25 -19.74 19.95
N LEU A 374 2.03 -19.19 20.01
CA LEU A 374 1.31 -19.05 21.28
C LEU A 374 0.80 -20.39 21.86
N ASN A 375 0.78 -21.45 21.07
CA ASN A 375 0.25 -22.76 21.44
C ASN A 375 1.33 -23.85 21.55
N GLU A 376 2.57 -23.53 21.24
CA GLU A 376 3.76 -24.38 21.41
C GLU A 376 4.38 -24.20 22.81
#